data_344ec8ab866d772448ab216c6ed6d3b4
#
_entry.id   344ec8ab866d772448ab216c6ed6d3b4
#
_cell.length_a   1.000
_cell.length_b   1.000
_cell.length_c   1.000
_cell.angle_alpha   90.00
_cell.angle_beta   90.00
_cell.angle_gamma   90.00
#
_symmetry.space_group_name_H-M   'P 1'
#
loop_
_entity.id
_entity.type
_entity.pdbx_description
1 polymer ?
#
loop_
_entity_poly.entity_id
_entity_poly.type
_entity_poly.pdbx_seq_one_letter_code
_entity_poly.pdbx_strand_id
1 'polypeptide(L)'
;DEAFALLQSGGIDVVWTSECFPVTHEKSIVIDGHAALIATFNLSEKYFTETRDYGVISHDPVVIEQVRAGFEADWHRSFFEPRLDVGLVWSNAHSRGQMARVIDAARKTLWIQHPKFVDAVILERIVAARERGVKVRVLCGGKHGLSDWDVYDTFSSLRVMGMFGV
;
A
#
# COMPACT_ATOMS: atom_id res chain seq x y z
N ASP A 1 5.20 26.53 10.84
CA ASP A 1 4.39 25.54 11.55
C ASP A 1 5.03 25.28 12.92
N GLU A 2 4.24 25.46 13.99
CA GLU A 2 4.70 25.41 15.37
C GLU A 2 5.25 24.02 15.75
N ALA A 3 4.61 22.94 15.27
CA ALA A 3 5.07 21.57 15.49
C ALA A 3 6.42 21.30 14.82
N PHE A 4 6.62 21.84 13.63
CA PHE A 4 7.88 21.71 12.90
C PHE A 4 9.03 22.40 13.65
N ALA A 5 8.79 23.63 14.11
CA ALA A 5 9.77 24.37 14.91
C ALA A 5 10.10 23.66 16.23
N LEU A 6 9.10 23.03 16.88
CA LEU A 6 9.29 22.27 18.10
C LEU A 6 10.20 21.05 17.88
N LEU A 7 9.99 20.29 16.80
CA LEU A 7 10.85 19.17 16.44
C LEU A 7 12.30 19.61 16.22
N GLN A 8 12.50 20.67 15.44
CA GLN A 8 13.85 21.20 15.17
C GLN A 8 14.54 21.71 16.45
N SER A 9 13.80 22.38 17.34
CA SER A 9 14.35 22.84 18.63
C SER A 9 14.74 21.68 19.55
N GLY A 10 14.09 20.52 19.39
CA GLY A 10 14.43 19.26 20.06
C GLY A 10 15.61 18.49 19.43
N GLY A 11 16.24 19.04 18.41
CA GLY A 11 17.36 18.39 17.70
C GLY A 11 16.96 17.28 16.74
N ILE A 12 15.68 17.30 16.30
CA ILE A 12 15.15 16.34 15.31
C ILE A 12 15.22 17.00 13.94
N ASP A 13 15.93 16.36 13.02
CA ASP A 13 15.93 16.77 11.62
C ASP A 13 14.57 16.44 11.01
N VAL A 14 13.93 17.43 10.40
CA VAL A 14 12.60 17.30 9.80
C VAL A 14 12.52 18.12 8.53
N VAL A 15 11.93 17.54 7.49
CA VAL A 15 11.64 18.20 6.21
C VAL A 15 10.22 17.90 5.76
N TRP A 16 9.63 18.81 5.00
CA TRP A 16 8.38 18.54 4.30
C TRP A 16 8.65 17.68 3.08
N THR A 17 7.77 16.72 2.83
CA THR A 17 7.84 15.89 1.63
C THR A 17 7.76 16.75 0.36
N SER A 18 8.24 16.21 -0.75
CA SER A 18 8.19 16.89 -2.04
C SER A 18 6.74 17.05 -2.52
N GLU A 19 6.46 18.14 -3.22
CA GLU A 19 5.16 18.38 -3.89
C GLU A 19 5.03 17.61 -5.22
N CYS A 20 6.01 16.80 -5.61
CA CYS A 20 5.92 15.99 -6.83
C CYS A 20 4.84 14.89 -6.75
N PHE A 21 4.42 14.52 -5.54
CA PHE A 21 3.28 13.63 -5.32
C PHE A 21 2.14 14.39 -4.63
N PRO A 22 0.88 14.21 -5.08
CA PRO A 22 -0.27 14.80 -4.42
C PRO A 22 -0.39 14.40 -2.93
N VAL A 23 0.09 13.21 -2.60
CA VAL A 23 0.13 12.68 -1.22
C VAL A 23 1.33 11.76 -1.08
N THR A 24 2.15 11.99 -0.08
CA THR A 24 3.10 10.99 0.43
C THR A 24 2.35 10.12 1.43
N HIS A 25 2.00 8.91 1.03
CA HIS A 25 1.14 8.01 1.82
C HIS A 25 1.90 6.84 2.44
N GLU A 26 3.18 6.78 2.26
CA GLU A 26 4.05 5.77 2.85
C GLU A 26 4.12 5.88 4.38
N LYS A 27 4.21 4.73 5.06
CA LYS A 27 4.44 4.63 6.50
C LYS A 27 5.56 3.64 6.69
N SER A 28 6.77 4.14 6.87
CA SER A 28 7.94 3.31 7.10
C SER A 28 8.80 3.84 8.24
N ILE A 29 9.51 2.95 8.90
CA ILE A 29 10.52 3.27 9.92
C ILE A 29 11.72 2.38 9.65
N VAL A 30 12.90 2.98 9.52
CA VAL A 30 14.16 2.25 9.39
C VAL A 30 14.95 2.43 10.68
N ILE A 31 15.44 1.34 11.25
CA ILE A 31 16.14 1.33 12.54
C ILE A 31 17.55 0.79 12.33
N ASP A 32 18.55 1.66 12.51
CA ASP A 32 20.01 1.34 12.52
C ASP A 32 20.48 0.53 11.28
N GLY A 33 19.72 0.53 10.18
CA GLY A 33 19.98 -0.31 9.01
C GLY A 33 19.80 -1.81 9.25
N HIS A 34 19.18 -2.22 10.36
CA HIS A 34 18.98 -3.63 10.74
C HIS A 34 17.54 -4.10 10.64
N ALA A 35 16.59 -3.17 10.64
CA ALA A 35 15.18 -3.49 10.50
C ALA A 35 14.45 -2.35 9.75
N ALA A 36 13.44 -2.72 8.99
CA ALA A 36 12.47 -1.80 8.43
C ALA A 36 11.06 -2.24 8.79
N LEU A 37 10.26 -1.34 9.35
CA LEU A 37 8.82 -1.48 9.48
C LEU A 37 8.15 -0.80 8.29
N ILE A 38 7.25 -1.52 7.63
CA ILE A 38 6.37 -0.98 6.58
C ILE A 38 4.93 -1.24 7.06
N ALA A 39 4.11 -0.20 7.12
CA ALA A 39 2.78 -0.27 7.71
C ALA A 39 1.69 0.27 6.80
N THR A 40 0.45 -0.13 7.07
CA THR A 40 -0.74 0.45 6.42
C THR A 40 -1.37 1.55 7.29
N PHE A 41 -1.13 1.55 8.59
CA PHE A 41 -1.72 2.47 9.57
C PHE A 41 -0.90 3.74 9.78
N ASN A 42 -1.59 4.83 10.10
CA ASN A 42 -0.96 6.08 10.53
C ASN A 42 -0.59 6.03 12.04
N LEU A 43 0.37 6.86 12.45
CA LEU A 43 0.79 6.98 13.85
C LEU A 43 -0.19 7.89 14.62
N SER A 44 -1.45 7.46 14.77
CA SER A 44 -2.46 8.14 15.57
C SER A 44 -3.33 7.14 16.31
N GLU A 45 -3.88 7.53 17.46
CA GLU A 45 -4.54 6.67 18.44
C GLU A 45 -5.58 5.73 17.82
N LYS A 46 -6.46 6.24 16.96
CA LYS A 46 -7.52 5.44 16.34
C LYS A 46 -6.98 4.25 15.53
N TYR A 47 -5.79 4.37 14.94
CA TYR A 47 -5.19 3.29 14.16
C TYR A 47 -4.57 2.20 15.04
N PHE A 48 -4.33 2.49 16.31
CA PHE A 48 -3.88 1.49 17.27
C PHE A 48 -5.02 0.80 18.01
N THR A 49 -6.23 1.39 18.04
CA THR A 49 -7.33 0.93 18.89
C THR A 49 -8.60 0.55 18.12
N GLU A 50 -8.91 1.21 17.00
CA GLU A 50 -10.23 1.13 16.34
C GLU A 50 -10.17 0.52 14.94
N THR A 51 -9.00 0.45 14.31
CA THR A 51 -8.89 -0.08 12.94
C THR A 51 -8.16 -1.42 12.93
N ARG A 52 -8.30 -2.14 11.83
CA ARG A 52 -7.55 -3.36 11.58
C ARG A 52 -6.61 -3.11 10.41
N ASP A 53 -5.37 -2.98 10.71
CA ASP A 53 -4.27 -2.70 9.79
C ASP A 53 -3.15 -3.73 9.94
N TYR A 54 -2.15 -3.67 9.07
CA TYR A 54 -1.01 -4.55 9.09
C TYR A 54 0.30 -3.75 9.08
N GLY A 55 1.32 -4.30 9.71
CA GLY A 55 2.70 -3.89 9.55
C GLY A 55 3.57 -5.11 9.31
N VAL A 56 4.57 -4.96 8.48
CA VAL A 56 5.61 -5.96 8.22
C VAL A 56 6.93 -5.44 8.75
N ILE A 57 7.58 -6.19 9.62
CA ILE A 57 8.95 -5.93 10.05
C ILE A 57 9.86 -6.83 9.20
N SER A 58 10.73 -6.22 8.43
CA SER A 58 11.71 -6.93 7.61
C SER A 58 13.11 -6.78 8.20
N HIS A 59 13.85 -7.88 8.23
CA HIS A 59 15.26 -7.93 8.53
C HIS A 59 16.10 -8.29 7.29
N ASP A 60 15.46 -8.38 6.13
CA ASP A 60 16.17 -8.58 4.86
C ASP A 60 16.93 -7.30 4.49
N PRO A 61 18.27 -7.37 4.37
CA PRO A 61 19.08 -6.20 4.08
C PRO A 61 18.74 -5.56 2.73
N VAL A 62 18.23 -6.32 1.77
CA VAL A 62 17.84 -5.80 0.46
C VAL A 62 16.55 -4.97 0.56
N VAL A 63 15.58 -5.44 1.34
CA VAL A 63 14.34 -4.71 1.63
C VAL A 63 14.64 -3.42 2.41
N ILE A 64 15.47 -3.53 3.46
CA ILE A 64 15.86 -2.39 4.31
C ILE A 64 16.53 -1.31 3.46
N GLU A 65 17.48 -1.71 2.61
CA GLU A 65 18.20 -0.77 1.73
C GLU A 65 17.25 -0.07 0.74
N GLN A 66 16.25 -0.78 0.20
CA GLN A 66 15.27 -0.18 -0.70
C GLN A 66 14.39 0.85 0.02
N VAL A 67 13.92 0.55 1.23
CA VAL A 67 13.12 1.49 2.03
C VAL A 67 13.96 2.72 2.38
N ARG A 68 15.21 2.50 2.81
CA ARG A 68 16.15 3.59 3.11
C ARG A 68 16.44 4.46 1.89
N ALA A 69 16.70 3.84 0.73
CA ALA A 69 16.98 4.58 -0.50
C ALA A 69 15.79 5.43 -0.96
N GLY A 70 14.56 4.92 -0.82
CA GLY A 70 13.34 5.70 -1.07
C GLY A 70 13.23 6.90 -0.13
N PHE A 71 13.43 6.69 1.17
CA PHE A 71 13.42 7.75 2.17
C PHE A 71 14.48 8.84 1.87
N GLU A 72 15.72 8.44 1.57
CA GLU A 72 16.81 9.38 1.24
C GLU A 72 16.52 10.19 -0.04
N ALA A 73 15.93 9.54 -1.03
CA ALA A 73 15.52 10.22 -2.25
C ALA A 73 14.44 11.28 -1.98
N ASP A 74 13.43 10.96 -1.18
CA ASP A 74 12.38 11.90 -0.79
C ASP A 74 12.93 13.04 0.08
N TRP A 75 13.85 12.71 1.01
CA TRP A 75 14.54 13.68 1.86
C TRP A 75 15.32 14.70 1.06
N HIS A 76 16.07 14.23 0.06
CA HIS A 76 16.91 15.08 -0.80
C HIS A 76 16.19 15.57 -2.07
N ARG A 77 14.90 15.23 -2.25
CA ARG A 77 14.11 15.58 -3.45
C ARG A 77 14.78 15.12 -4.73
N SER A 78 15.39 13.95 -4.70
CA SER A 78 16.08 13.33 -5.81
C SER A 78 15.24 12.24 -6.46
N PHE A 79 15.65 11.80 -7.65
CA PHE A 79 14.98 10.71 -8.34
C PHE A 79 15.26 9.37 -7.64
N PHE A 80 14.22 8.55 -7.52
CA PHE A 80 14.29 7.19 -7.00
C PHE A 80 13.67 6.22 -7.99
N GLU A 81 14.43 5.19 -8.36
CA GLU A 81 13.94 4.07 -9.16
C GLU A 81 14.00 2.79 -8.33
N PRO A 82 12.83 2.21 -7.97
CA PRO A 82 12.80 1.02 -7.15
C PRO A 82 13.24 -0.21 -7.93
N ARG A 83 13.93 -1.12 -7.28
CA ARG A 83 14.22 -2.45 -7.81
C ARG A 83 12.96 -3.32 -7.79
N LEU A 84 12.76 -4.09 -8.83
CA LEU A 84 11.56 -4.93 -9.01
C LEU A 84 11.69 -6.34 -8.42
N ASP A 85 12.90 -6.73 -8.05
CA ASP A 85 13.27 -8.09 -7.61
C ASP A 85 13.37 -8.27 -6.10
N VAL A 86 12.99 -7.27 -5.33
CA VAL A 86 13.18 -7.24 -3.86
C VAL A 86 11.92 -7.54 -3.03
N GLY A 87 10.82 -7.89 -3.66
CA GLY A 87 9.57 -8.20 -2.96
C GLY A 87 8.80 -6.98 -2.44
N LEU A 88 9.25 -5.77 -2.74
CA LEU A 88 8.50 -4.52 -2.48
C LEU A 88 7.74 -4.06 -3.73
N VAL A 89 6.59 -3.47 -3.51
CA VAL A 89 5.73 -2.89 -4.56
C VAL A 89 5.57 -1.41 -4.30
N TRP A 90 6.13 -0.58 -5.17
CA TRP A 90 6.09 0.87 -5.06
C TRP A 90 4.96 1.45 -5.91
N SER A 91 4.10 2.29 -5.31
CA SER A 91 2.80 2.69 -5.87
C SER A 91 2.89 3.40 -7.23
N ASN A 92 3.79 4.30 -7.41
CA ASN A 92 3.90 5.12 -8.62
C ASN A 92 4.96 4.65 -9.64
N ALA A 93 5.50 3.44 -9.44
CA ALA A 93 6.41 2.82 -10.40
C ALA A 93 5.66 1.71 -11.18
N HIS A 94 5.90 0.46 -10.83
CA HIS A 94 5.36 -0.70 -11.55
C HIS A 94 4.29 -1.47 -10.76
N SER A 95 3.67 -0.84 -9.75
CA SER A 95 2.79 -1.50 -8.76
C SER A 95 1.62 -2.26 -9.40
N ARG A 96 0.89 -1.64 -10.33
CA ARG A 96 -0.25 -2.29 -10.99
C ARG A 96 0.17 -3.59 -11.67
N GLY A 97 1.27 -3.58 -12.44
CA GLY A 97 1.79 -4.75 -13.11
C GLY A 97 2.33 -5.81 -12.15
N GLN A 98 2.95 -5.40 -11.04
CA GLN A 98 3.42 -6.33 -10.02
C GLN A 98 2.26 -6.99 -9.27
N MET A 99 1.24 -6.22 -8.88
CA MET A 99 0.02 -6.76 -8.25
C MET A 99 -0.73 -7.70 -9.20
N ALA A 100 -0.86 -7.33 -10.48
CA ALA A 100 -1.45 -8.21 -11.50
C ALA A 100 -0.71 -9.55 -11.58
N ARG A 101 0.63 -9.55 -11.61
CA ARG A 101 1.44 -10.79 -11.61
C ARG A 101 1.22 -11.63 -10.36
N VAL A 102 1.11 -11.03 -9.19
CA VAL A 102 0.81 -11.75 -7.93
C VAL A 102 -0.56 -12.44 -8.02
N ILE A 103 -1.58 -11.75 -8.53
CA ILE A 103 -2.93 -12.31 -8.72
C ILE A 103 -2.90 -13.42 -9.78
N ASP A 104 -2.21 -13.21 -10.88
CA ASP A 104 -2.09 -14.20 -11.97
C ASP A 104 -1.32 -15.46 -11.56
N ALA A 105 -0.43 -15.35 -10.59
CA ALA A 105 0.30 -16.48 -10.02
C ALA A 105 -0.57 -17.41 -9.16
N ALA A 106 -1.77 -16.99 -8.75
CA ALA A 106 -2.67 -17.81 -7.94
C ALA A 106 -3.11 -19.06 -8.71
N ARG A 107 -3.04 -20.25 -8.05
CA ARG A 107 -3.40 -21.55 -8.63
C ARG A 107 -4.53 -22.28 -7.86
N LYS A 108 -4.66 -22.03 -6.58
CA LYS A 108 -5.65 -22.72 -5.72
C LYS A 108 -6.55 -21.76 -4.99
N THR A 109 -5.98 -20.80 -4.31
CA THR A 109 -6.71 -19.83 -3.47
C THR A 109 -6.15 -18.44 -3.66
N LEU A 110 -7.04 -17.44 -3.65
CA LEU A 110 -6.72 -16.02 -3.66
C LEU A 110 -7.61 -15.32 -2.62
N TRP A 111 -7.01 -14.77 -1.58
CA TRP A 111 -7.72 -14.03 -0.55
C TRP A 111 -7.28 -12.58 -0.61
N ILE A 112 -8.26 -11.69 -0.77
CA ILE A 112 -8.02 -10.26 -0.91
C ILE A 112 -8.79 -9.53 0.18
N GLN A 113 -8.10 -8.68 0.93
CA GLN A 113 -8.72 -7.73 1.84
C GLN A 113 -8.33 -6.32 1.41
N HIS A 114 -9.30 -5.53 0.99
CA HIS A 114 -9.07 -4.16 0.53
C HIS A 114 -10.33 -3.32 0.73
N PRO A 115 -10.21 -2.07 1.20
CA PRO A 115 -11.38 -1.21 1.39
C PRO A 115 -12.05 -0.80 0.08
N LYS A 116 -11.30 -0.68 -1.01
CA LYS A 116 -11.77 -0.14 -2.29
C LYS A 116 -11.41 -1.06 -3.46
N PHE A 117 -12.31 -1.19 -4.43
CA PHE A 117 -12.09 -1.96 -5.65
C PHE A 117 -12.53 -1.15 -6.87
N VAL A 118 -11.65 -0.34 -7.45
CA VAL A 118 -11.97 0.56 -8.55
C VAL A 118 -11.03 0.45 -9.76
N ASP A 119 -9.88 -0.22 -9.63
CA ASP A 119 -8.92 -0.39 -10.72
C ASP A 119 -9.38 -1.54 -11.65
N ALA A 120 -9.70 -1.19 -12.90
CA ALA A 120 -10.24 -2.14 -13.88
C ALA A 120 -9.26 -3.28 -14.20
N VAL A 121 -7.95 -3.03 -14.23
CA VAL A 121 -6.94 -4.07 -14.48
C VAL A 121 -6.92 -5.09 -13.36
N ILE A 122 -6.93 -4.63 -12.11
CA ILE A 122 -6.95 -5.53 -10.96
C ILE A 122 -8.24 -6.33 -10.89
N LEU A 123 -9.39 -5.71 -11.17
CA LEU A 123 -10.67 -6.40 -11.25
C LEU A 123 -10.66 -7.50 -12.30
N GLU A 124 -10.17 -7.22 -13.51
CA GLU A 124 -10.03 -8.20 -14.58
C GLU A 124 -9.17 -9.39 -14.14
N ARG A 125 -8.03 -9.16 -13.47
CA ARG A 125 -7.16 -10.25 -12.99
C ARG A 125 -7.84 -11.10 -11.90
N ILE A 126 -8.63 -10.49 -11.04
CA ILE A 126 -9.42 -11.23 -10.02
C ILE A 126 -10.45 -12.13 -10.69
N VAL A 127 -11.21 -11.61 -11.66
CA VAL A 127 -12.18 -12.38 -12.45
C VAL A 127 -11.48 -13.51 -13.21
N ALA A 128 -10.40 -13.21 -13.93
CA ALA A 128 -9.60 -14.20 -14.63
C ALA A 128 -9.04 -15.31 -13.71
N ALA A 129 -8.67 -14.96 -12.47
CA ALA A 129 -8.27 -15.98 -11.49
C ALA A 129 -9.45 -16.91 -11.15
N ARG A 130 -10.63 -16.37 -10.97
CA ARG A 130 -11.85 -17.18 -10.75
C ARG A 130 -12.16 -18.08 -11.93
N GLU A 131 -12.07 -17.59 -13.15
CA GLU A 131 -12.28 -18.36 -14.40
C GLU A 131 -11.26 -19.51 -14.57
N ARG A 132 -10.03 -19.31 -14.06
CA ARG A 132 -9.01 -20.38 -14.00
C ARG A 132 -9.31 -21.45 -12.93
N GLY A 133 -10.40 -21.32 -12.18
CA GLY A 133 -10.79 -22.25 -11.13
C GLY A 133 -10.14 -21.95 -9.77
N VAL A 134 -9.53 -20.80 -9.60
CA VAL A 134 -8.99 -20.37 -8.30
C VAL A 134 -10.15 -20.06 -7.35
N LYS A 135 -10.08 -20.53 -6.11
CA LYS A 135 -11.05 -20.17 -5.06
C LYS A 135 -10.73 -18.76 -4.56
N VAL A 136 -11.49 -17.78 -5.06
CA VAL A 136 -11.32 -16.37 -4.69
C VAL A 136 -12.20 -16.02 -3.49
N ARG A 137 -11.68 -15.24 -2.55
CA ARG A 137 -12.42 -14.62 -1.46
C ARG A 137 -12.02 -13.16 -1.33
N VAL A 138 -13.02 -12.29 -1.28
CA VAL A 138 -12.83 -10.85 -1.12
C VAL A 138 -13.46 -10.40 0.19
N LEU A 139 -12.68 -9.71 1.02
CA LEU A 139 -13.15 -8.99 2.20
C LEU A 139 -13.02 -7.49 1.91
N CYS A 140 -14.16 -6.85 1.74
CA CYS A 140 -14.24 -5.42 1.41
C CYS A 140 -14.68 -4.61 2.63
N GLY A 141 -14.26 -3.36 2.70
CA GLY A 141 -14.76 -2.40 3.67
C GLY A 141 -16.27 -2.13 3.45
N GLY A 142 -17.00 -1.90 4.54
CA GLY A 142 -18.38 -1.41 4.45
C GLY A 142 -18.44 0.05 3.98
N LYS A 143 -19.63 0.56 3.73
CA LYS A 143 -19.85 1.96 3.32
C LYS A 143 -19.34 3.00 4.33
N HIS A 144 -19.18 2.61 5.59
CA HIS A 144 -18.59 3.47 6.62
C HIS A 144 -17.07 3.56 6.40
N GLY A 145 -16.56 4.75 6.22
CA GLY A 145 -15.13 5.00 5.98
C GLY A 145 -14.71 5.11 4.52
N LEU A 146 -15.67 5.01 3.59
CA LEU A 146 -15.47 5.35 2.18
C LEU A 146 -16.10 6.71 1.89
N SER A 147 -15.52 7.48 0.95
CA SER A 147 -16.19 8.65 0.39
C SER A 147 -17.39 8.21 -0.46
N ASP A 148 -18.35 9.09 -0.70
CA ASP A 148 -19.54 8.74 -1.52
C ASP A 148 -19.15 8.24 -2.92
N TRP A 149 -18.15 8.83 -3.55
CA TRP A 149 -17.62 8.38 -4.84
C TRP A 149 -17.01 6.97 -4.76
N ASP A 150 -16.18 6.71 -3.76
CA ASP A 150 -15.58 5.39 -3.56
C ASP A 150 -16.63 4.31 -3.27
N VAL A 151 -17.73 4.65 -2.62
CA VAL A 151 -18.85 3.74 -2.36
C VAL A 151 -19.45 3.27 -3.68
N TYR A 152 -19.84 4.18 -4.56
CA TYR A 152 -20.48 3.82 -5.83
C TYR A 152 -19.57 2.96 -6.70
N ASP A 153 -18.33 3.37 -6.86
CA ASP A 153 -17.36 2.66 -7.71
C ASP A 153 -17.00 1.29 -7.13
N THR A 154 -16.81 1.20 -5.82
CA THR A 154 -16.50 -0.07 -5.13
C THR A 154 -17.69 -1.04 -5.22
N PHE A 155 -18.92 -0.59 -4.96
CA PHE A 155 -20.09 -1.46 -5.05
C PHE A 155 -20.37 -1.90 -6.48
N SER A 156 -20.17 -1.05 -7.47
CA SER A 156 -20.24 -1.42 -8.88
C SER A 156 -19.26 -2.53 -9.24
N SER A 157 -18.04 -2.39 -8.79
CA SER A 157 -16.97 -3.39 -8.98
C SER A 157 -17.27 -4.71 -8.28
N LEU A 158 -17.77 -4.67 -7.04
CA LEU A 158 -18.20 -5.86 -6.29
C LEU A 158 -19.36 -6.58 -7.01
N ARG A 159 -20.30 -5.81 -7.58
CA ARG A 159 -21.41 -6.38 -8.37
C ARG A 159 -20.89 -7.10 -9.61
N VAL A 160 -19.94 -6.49 -10.33
CA VAL A 160 -19.29 -7.14 -11.49
C VAL A 160 -18.61 -8.43 -11.04
N MET A 161 -17.78 -8.40 -10.01
CA MET A 161 -17.13 -9.61 -9.50
C MET A 161 -18.13 -10.70 -9.13
N GLY A 162 -19.24 -10.34 -8.48
CA GLY A 162 -20.31 -11.27 -8.13
C GLY A 162 -20.97 -11.94 -9.35
N MET A 163 -21.09 -11.23 -10.49
CA MET A 163 -21.61 -11.81 -11.74
C MET A 163 -20.71 -12.93 -12.29
N PHE A 164 -19.40 -12.89 -11.97
CA PHE A 164 -18.43 -13.92 -12.33
C PHE A 164 -18.18 -14.95 -11.22
N GLY A 165 -18.97 -14.91 -10.14
CA GLY A 165 -18.91 -15.88 -9.06
C GLY A 165 -17.72 -15.72 -8.10
N VAL A 166 -17.20 -14.49 -7.99
CA VAL A 166 -16.20 -14.10 -6.99
C VAL A 166 -16.88 -13.85 -5.66
#